data_61d0a288e32f765efa477bb55b76e444
#
_entry.id   61d0a288e32f765efa477bb55b76e444
#
_cell.length_a   1.000
_cell.length_b   1.000
_cell.length_c   1.000
_cell.angle_alpha   90.00
_cell.angle_beta   90.00
_cell.angle_gamma   90.00
#
_symmetry.space_group_name_H-M   'P 1'
#
loop_
_entity.id
_entity.type
_entity.pdbx_description
1 polymer ?
#
loop_
_entity_poly.entity_id
_entity_poly.type
_entity_poly.pdbx_seq_one_letter_code
_entity_poly.pdbx_strand_id
1 'polypeptide(L)'
;IVEMIWQTNGEFEEKFATRNLELVSTLPESSILIEADGRHLWRVLENVYNNAFKYAMEHTRVYTDLEQKDDKVYFTIKNISANPLNVQGEELTERFVRGDVSRTTEGSGLGLSIAQSLTKLQGGTFEILIDGDLFKVRVGFPVKKAEQPA
;
A
#
# COMPACT_ATOMS: atom_id res chain seq x y z
N ILE A 1 10.13 -9.75 -0.94
CA ILE A 1 9.12 -8.69 -1.10
C ILE A 1 9.20 -7.99 -2.47
N VAL A 2 10.39 -7.76 -3.01
CA VAL A 2 10.55 -7.10 -4.32
C VAL A 2 9.80 -7.86 -5.41
N GLU A 3 10.00 -9.16 -5.48
CA GLU A 3 9.33 -10.00 -6.48
C GLU A 3 7.81 -9.97 -6.34
N MET A 4 7.32 -9.98 -5.12
CA MET A 4 5.88 -9.93 -4.87
C MET A 4 5.27 -8.61 -5.33
N ILE A 5 6.01 -7.50 -5.15
CA ILE A 5 5.55 -6.19 -5.64
C ILE A 5 5.50 -6.19 -7.17
N TRP A 6 6.52 -6.72 -7.84
CA TRP A 6 6.50 -6.81 -9.31
C TRP A 6 5.34 -7.68 -9.80
N GLN A 7 5.07 -8.77 -9.11
CA GLN A 7 3.93 -9.64 -9.44
C GLN A 7 2.61 -8.91 -9.24
N THR A 8 2.47 -8.16 -8.16
CA THR A 8 1.27 -7.36 -7.88
C THR A 8 1.08 -6.29 -8.97
N ASN A 9 2.17 -5.62 -9.35
CA ASN A 9 2.13 -4.64 -10.44
C ASN A 9 1.58 -5.27 -11.72
N GLY A 10 2.06 -6.46 -12.07
CA GLY A 10 1.60 -7.15 -13.26
C GLY A 10 0.11 -7.45 -13.25
N GLU A 11 -0.40 -7.83 -12.08
CA GLU A 11 -1.82 -8.14 -11.94
C GLU A 11 -2.73 -6.91 -11.97
N PHE A 12 -2.25 -5.79 -11.48
CA PHE A 12 -3.05 -4.57 -11.41
C PHE A 12 -2.89 -3.64 -12.61
N GLU A 13 -1.87 -3.83 -13.44
CA GLU A 13 -1.58 -2.94 -14.55
C GLU A 13 -2.78 -2.78 -15.51
N GLU A 14 -3.40 -3.88 -15.92
CA GLU A 14 -4.58 -3.83 -16.77
C GLU A 14 -5.75 -3.13 -16.09
N LYS A 15 -5.96 -3.43 -14.82
CA LYS A 15 -7.02 -2.84 -14.04
C LYS A 15 -6.86 -1.33 -13.95
N PHE A 16 -5.65 -0.87 -13.67
CA PHE A 16 -5.33 0.55 -13.60
C PHE A 16 -5.54 1.23 -14.96
N ALA A 17 -5.19 0.56 -16.04
CA ALA A 17 -5.38 1.09 -17.39
C ALA A 17 -6.85 1.37 -17.71
N THR A 18 -7.79 0.62 -17.13
CA THR A 18 -9.23 0.86 -17.34
C THR A 18 -9.68 2.23 -16.85
N ARG A 19 -8.93 2.85 -15.95
CA ARG A 19 -9.19 4.19 -15.46
C ARG A 19 -8.11 5.18 -15.90
N ASN A 20 -7.30 4.80 -16.87
CA ASN A 20 -6.20 5.62 -17.38
C ASN A 20 -5.21 6.00 -16.27
N LEU A 21 -4.96 5.07 -15.36
CA LEU A 21 -3.97 5.22 -14.30
C LEU A 21 -2.67 4.56 -14.76
N GLU A 22 -1.58 5.30 -14.69
CA GLU A 22 -0.26 4.78 -15.00
C GLU A 22 0.46 4.38 -13.71
N LEU A 23 0.91 3.14 -13.63
CA LEU A 23 1.64 2.65 -12.47
C LEU A 23 3.14 2.87 -12.66
N VAL A 24 3.74 3.65 -11.78
CA VAL A 24 5.17 3.98 -11.83
C VAL A 24 5.82 3.42 -10.57
N SER A 25 6.74 2.49 -10.74
CA SER A 25 7.38 1.80 -9.61
C SER A 25 8.88 2.04 -9.57
N THR A 26 9.38 2.32 -8.37
CA THR A 26 10.81 2.45 -8.11
C THR A 26 11.18 1.41 -7.06
N LEU A 27 11.77 0.32 -7.50
CA LEU A 27 12.10 -0.81 -6.63
C LEU A 27 13.58 -1.13 -6.72
N PRO A 28 14.18 -1.62 -5.61
CA PRO A 28 15.58 -2.04 -5.65
C PRO A 28 15.80 -3.22 -6.59
N GLU A 29 16.98 -3.32 -7.16
CA GLU A 29 17.34 -4.43 -8.05
C GLU A 29 17.56 -5.73 -7.28
N SER A 30 18.05 -5.62 -6.04
CA SER A 30 18.34 -6.80 -5.22
C SER A 30 17.13 -7.21 -4.39
N SER A 31 17.03 -8.51 -4.14
CA SER A 31 15.98 -9.06 -3.28
C SER A 31 16.14 -8.60 -1.85
N ILE A 32 15.01 -8.31 -1.21
CA ILE A 32 14.96 -8.00 0.22
C ILE A 32 14.03 -9.04 0.86
N LEU A 33 14.55 -9.73 1.86
CA LEU A 33 13.77 -10.70 2.62
C LEU A 33 13.19 -10.03 3.86
N ILE A 34 11.91 -10.28 4.10
CA ILE A 34 11.23 -9.77 5.29
C ILE A 34 10.64 -10.93 6.08
N GLU A 35 10.44 -10.70 7.37
CA GLU A 35 9.74 -11.66 8.22
C GLU A 35 8.25 -11.40 8.14
N ALA A 36 7.60 -12.08 7.20
CA ALA A 36 6.17 -11.95 6.98
C ALA A 36 5.61 -13.22 6.35
N ASP A 37 4.34 -13.47 6.62
CA ASP A 37 3.62 -14.54 5.94
C ASP A 37 3.30 -14.09 4.51
N GLY A 38 3.71 -14.89 3.52
CA GLY A 38 3.54 -14.53 2.12
C GLY A 38 2.09 -14.29 1.70
N ARG A 39 1.16 -15.05 2.26
CA ARG A 39 -0.27 -14.88 1.97
C ARG A 39 -0.81 -13.60 2.56
N HIS A 40 -0.40 -13.28 3.79
CA HIS A 40 -0.81 -12.04 4.44
C HIS A 40 -0.19 -10.83 3.74
N LEU A 41 1.06 -10.92 3.36
CA LEU A 41 1.73 -9.84 2.61
C LEU A 41 1.03 -9.59 1.28
N TRP A 42 0.71 -10.64 0.54
CA TRP A 42 -0.03 -10.53 -0.71
C TRP A 42 -1.35 -9.79 -0.49
N ARG A 43 -2.08 -10.16 0.54
CA ARG A 43 -3.36 -9.53 0.85
C ARG A 43 -3.22 -8.06 1.23
N VAL A 44 -2.16 -7.70 1.98
CA VAL A 44 -1.86 -6.31 2.28
C VAL A 44 -1.65 -5.53 0.98
N LEU A 45 -0.80 -6.03 0.09
CA LEU A 45 -0.52 -5.37 -1.19
C LEU A 45 -1.78 -5.26 -2.04
N GLU A 46 -2.53 -6.32 -2.18
CA GLU A 46 -3.78 -6.33 -2.94
C GLU A 46 -4.74 -5.25 -2.43
N ASN A 47 -4.90 -5.14 -1.12
CA ASN A 47 -5.80 -4.16 -0.52
C ASN A 47 -5.35 -2.72 -0.74
N VAL A 48 -4.06 -2.43 -0.61
CA VAL A 48 -3.57 -1.06 -0.81
C VAL A 48 -3.58 -0.67 -2.29
N TYR A 49 -3.33 -1.61 -3.20
CA TYR A 49 -3.45 -1.36 -4.63
C TYR A 49 -4.90 -1.12 -5.03
N ASN A 50 -5.83 -1.91 -4.53
CA ASN A 50 -7.26 -1.72 -4.78
C ASN A 50 -7.75 -0.37 -4.26
N ASN A 51 -7.26 0.05 -3.11
CA ASN A 51 -7.59 1.35 -2.56
C ASN A 51 -7.14 2.47 -3.51
N ALA A 52 -5.92 2.40 -4.01
CA ALA A 52 -5.42 3.37 -4.97
C ALA A 52 -6.27 3.36 -6.25
N PHE A 53 -6.61 2.19 -6.75
CA PHE A 53 -7.46 2.06 -7.95
C PHE A 53 -8.81 2.75 -7.76
N LYS A 54 -9.43 2.58 -6.61
CA LYS A 54 -10.78 3.12 -6.35
C LYS A 54 -10.80 4.64 -6.19
N TYR A 55 -9.79 5.19 -5.55
CA TYR A 55 -9.84 6.58 -5.12
C TYR A 55 -8.93 7.52 -5.89
N ALA A 56 -8.07 7.00 -6.75
CA ALA A 56 -7.20 7.84 -7.57
C ALA A 56 -8.00 8.60 -8.65
N MET A 57 -7.59 9.83 -8.90
CA MET A 57 -8.12 10.61 -10.00
C MET A 57 -7.71 9.98 -11.33
N GLU A 58 -8.64 9.80 -12.24
CA GLU A 58 -8.36 9.27 -13.57
C GLU A 58 -7.34 10.15 -14.31
N HIS A 59 -6.58 9.55 -15.21
CA HIS A 59 -5.55 10.22 -16.01
C HIS A 59 -4.37 10.73 -15.16
N THR A 60 -4.12 10.10 -14.02
CA THR A 60 -2.96 10.41 -13.17
C THR A 60 -2.07 9.19 -13.01
N ARG A 61 -1.03 9.34 -12.23
CA ARG A 61 -0.09 8.25 -11.95
C ARG A 61 -0.25 7.76 -10.53
N VAL A 62 -0.05 6.45 -10.36
CA VAL A 62 0.04 5.83 -9.06
C VAL A 62 1.50 5.41 -8.88
N TYR A 63 2.14 5.89 -7.83
CA TYR A 63 3.55 5.62 -7.57
C TYR A 63 3.71 4.58 -6.49
N THR A 64 4.59 3.63 -6.73
CA THR A 64 5.00 2.69 -5.70
C THR A 64 6.51 2.72 -5.56
N ASP A 65 7.00 2.64 -4.33
CA ASP A 65 8.42 2.51 -4.07
C ASP A 65 8.68 1.60 -2.89
N LEU A 66 9.89 1.09 -2.82
CA LEU A 66 10.34 0.25 -1.73
C LEU A 66 11.71 0.75 -1.31
N GLU A 67 11.85 1.10 -0.04
CA GLU A 67 13.09 1.61 0.51
C GLU A 67 13.46 0.84 1.77
N GLN A 68 14.71 0.39 1.84
CA GLN A 68 15.23 -0.19 3.05
C GLN A 68 15.92 0.89 3.86
N LYS A 69 15.55 0.99 5.13
CA LYS A 69 16.13 1.95 6.05
C LYS A 69 16.39 1.25 7.37
N ASP A 70 17.68 1.12 7.73
CA ASP A 70 18.11 0.37 8.90
C ASP A 70 17.61 -1.08 8.83
N ASP A 71 16.89 -1.55 9.84
CA ASP A 71 16.40 -2.92 9.92
C ASP A 71 14.99 -3.11 9.34
N LYS A 72 14.48 -2.08 8.68
CA LYS A 72 13.12 -2.12 8.12
C LYS A 72 13.10 -1.79 6.64
N VAL A 73 12.13 -2.34 5.96
CA VAL A 73 11.83 -1.97 4.59
C VAL A 73 10.44 -1.36 4.56
N TYR A 74 10.32 -0.25 3.81
CA TYR A 74 9.08 0.48 3.69
C TYR A 74 8.57 0.43 2.26
N PHE A 75 7.35 -0.04 2.11
CA PHE A 75 6.62 0.02 0.85
C PHE A 75 5.67 1.20 0.91
N THR A 76 5.73 2.08 -0.08
CA THR A 76 4.84 3.23 -0.17
C THR A 76 4.08 3.17 -1.49
N ILE A 77 2.77 3.36 -1.43
CA ILE A 77 1.93 3.55 -2.61
C ILE A 77 1.23 4.90 -2.44
N LYS A 78 1.28 5.73 -3.49
CA LYS A 78 0.68 7.05 -3.44
C LYS A 78 -0.09 7.36 -4.70
N ASN A 79 -1.19 8.08 -4.52
CA ASN A 79 -2.06 8.48 -5.62
C ASN A 79 -2.63 9.87 -5.36
N ILE A 80 -3.05 10.52 -6.44
CA ILE A 80 -3.81 11.77 -6.33
C ILE A 80 -5.28 11.40 -6.15
N SER A 81 -5.87 11.89 -5.08
CA SER A 81 -7.27 11.60 -4.77
C SER A 81 -8.22 12.31 -5.72
N ALA A 82 -9.23 11.59 -6.20
CA ALA A 82 -10.28 12.17 -7.02
C ALA A 82 -11.16 13.15 -6.25
N ASN A 83 -11.21 13.00 -4.94
CA ASN A 83 -12.00 13.86 -4.06
C ASN A 83 -11.10 14.60 -3.08
N PRO A 84 -11.47 15.84 -2.68
CA PRO A 84 -10.70 16.56 -1.68
C PRO A 84 -10.58 15.78 -0.37
N LEU A 85 -9.39 15.80 0.22
CA LEU A 85 -9.13 15.16 1.50
C LEU A 85 -9.14 16.23 2.58
N ASN A 86 -10.21 16.27 3.36
CA ASN A 86 -10.47 17.34 4.34
C ASN A 86 -10.14 16.95 5.77
N VAL A 87 -9.48 15.82 5.96
CA VAL A 87 -9.17 15.30 7.29
C VAL A 87 -7.68 15.07 7.45
N GLN A 88 -7.21 15.09 8.69
CA GLN A 88 -5.84 14.74 9.03
C GLN A 88 -5.63 13.23 8.80
N GLY A 89 -4.38 12.83 8.55
CA GLY A 89 -4.07 11.44 8.27
C GLY A 89 -4.58 10.46 9.32
N GLU A 90 -4.45 10.81 10.59
CA GLU A 90 -4.93 9.95 11.69
C GLU A 90 -6.44 9.78 11.66
N GLU A 91 -7.17 10.89 11.48
CA GLU A 91 -8.62 10.85 11.38
C GLU A 91 -9.07 10.04 10.18
N LEU A 92 -8.40 10.20 9.06
CA LEU A 92 -8.71 9.45 7.86
C LEU A 92 -8.46 7.96 8.06
N THR A 93 -7.38 7.59 8.75
CA THR A 93 -7.08 6.20 9.07
C THR A 93 -8.21 5.61 9.91
N GLU A 94 -8.65 6.29 10.95
CA GLU A 94 -9.76 5.82 11.77
C GLU A 94 -11.03 5.64 10.96
N ARG A 95 -11.36 6.61 10.11
CA ARG A 95 -12.57 6.56 9.29
C ARG A 95 -12.52 5.41 8.30
N PHE A 96 -11.39 5.20 7.63
CA PHE A 96 -11.24 4.08 6.70
C PHE A 96 -11.24 2.73 7.41
N VAL A 97 -10.60 2.65 8.57
CA VAL A 97 -10.57 1.43 9.36
C VAL A 97 -11.96 1.06 9.87
N ARG A 98 -12.78 2.04 10.22
CA ARG A 98 -14.16 1.81 10.64
C ARG A 98 -15.12 1.60 9.48
N GLY A 99 -14.69 1.89 8.27
CA GLY A 99 -15.56 1.83 7.10
C GLY A 99 -16.55 2.97 6.99
N ASP A 100 -16.42 4.01 7.81
CA ASP A 100 -17.38 5.12 7.86
C ASP A 100 -17.45 5.92 6.56
N VAL A 101 -16.32 6.10 5.89
CA VAL A 101 -16.22 6.92 4.69
C VAL A 101 -16.80 6.24 3.46
N SER A 102 -16.96 4.95 3.51
CA SER A 102 -17.14 4.15 2.32
C SER A 102 -18.37 3.25 2.33
N ARG A 103 -19.32 3.52 3.20
CA ARG A 103 -20.56 2.73 3.30
C ARG A 103 -21.38 2.71 2.03
N THR A 104 -21.23 3.73 1.19
CA THR A 104 -22.00 3.87 -0.04
C THR A 104 -21.26 3.40 -1.28
N THR A 105 -19.99 3.03 -1.14
CA THR A 105 -19.16 2.58 -2.25
C THR A 105 -18.80 1.11 -2.09
N GLU A 106 -18.69 0.42 -3.19
CA GLU A 106 -18.24 -0.96 -3.17
C GLU A 106 -16.85 -1.07 -2.58
N GLY A 107 -16.68 -2.02 -1.69
CA GLY A 107 -15.39 -2.33 -1.09
C GLY A 107 -14.89 -1.33 -0.07
N SER A 108 -15.75 -0.42 0.29
CA SER A 108 -15.62 0.53 1.39
C SER A 108 -14.50 0.24 2.39
N GLY A 109 -13.63 1.09 2.68
CA GLY A 109 -12.68 1.13 3.80
C GLY A 109 -12.22 -0.18 4.46
N LEU A 110 -12.91 -1.30 4.24
CA LEU A 110 -12.56 -2.59 4.80
C LEU A 110 -11.20 -3.07 4.29
N GLY A 111 -10.83 -2.73 3.05
CA GLY A 111 -9.54 -3.08 2.50
C GLY A 111 -8.38 -2.51 3.30
N LEU A 112 -8.44 -1.24 3.67
CA LEU A 112 -7.39 -0.62 4.47
C LEU A 112 -7.39 -1.16 5.91
N SER A 113 -8.56 -1.44 6.46
CA SER A 113 -8.68 -2.05 7.77
C SER A 113 -8.00 -3.42 7.80
N ILE A 114 -8.25 -4.23 6.79
CA ILE A 114 -7.62 -5.55 6.67
C ILE A 114 -6.11 -5.41 6.49
N ALA A 115 -5.67 -4.51 5.62
CA ALA A 115 -4.25 -4.28 5.40
C ALA A 115 -3.54 -3.84 6.68
N GLN A 116 -4.14 -2.92 7.43
CA GLN A 116 -3.59 -2.49 8.71
C GLN A 116 -3.47 -3.63 9.70
N SER A 117 -4.53 -4.41 9.86
CA SER A 117 -4.56 -5.52 10.81
C SER A 117 -3.53 -6.58 10.47
N LEU A 118 -3.45 -6.96 9.20
CA LEU A 118 -2.48 -7.97 8.75
C LEU A 118 -1.03 -7.48 8.87
N THR A 119 -0.80 -6.19 8.63
CA THR A 119 0.52 -5.60 8.79
C THR A 119 0.95 -5.64 10.25
N LYS A 120 0.09 -5.22 11.15
CA LYS A 120 0.38 -5.23 12.60
C LYS A 120 0.58 -6.64 13.14
N LEU A 121 -0.21 -7.58 12.66
CA LEU A 121 -0.10 -8.99 13.06
C LEU A 121 1.30 -9.54 12.76
N GLN A 122 1.94 -9.05 11.72
CA GLN A 122 3.28 -9.48 11.30
C GLN A 122 4.41 -8.61 11.87
N GLY A 123 4.11 -7.77 12.85
CA GLY A 123 5.11 -6.91 13.47
C GLY A 123 5.48 -5.70 12.64
N GLY A 124 4.68 -5.37 11.63
CA GLY A 124 4.93 -4.22 10.76
C GLY A 124 4.24 -2.96 11.23
N THR A 125 4.47 -1.89 10.50
CA THR A 125 3.86 -0.58 10.72
C THR A 125 2.98 -0.19 9.54
N PHE A 126 1.92 0.55 9.82
CA PHE A 126 0.97 0.99 8.80
C PHE A 126 0.65 2.47 9.03
N GLU A 127 0.90 3.29 8.03
CA GLU A 127 0.68 4.73 8.13
C GLU A 127 -0.08 5.24 6.91
N ILE A 128 -0.99 6.19 7.14
CA ILE A 128 -1.62 6.96 6.07
C ILE A 128 -1.13 8.40 6.18
N LEU A 129 -0.60 8.92 5.08
CA LEU A 129 -0.03 10.26 5.01
C LEU A 129 -0.76 11.04 3.93
N ILE A 130 -1.19 12.25 4.27
CA ILE A 130 -1.96 13.11 3.36
C ILE A 130 -1.24 14.45 3.21
N ASP A 131 -1.07 14.85 1.94
CA ASP A 131 -0.52 16.15 1.61
C ASP A 131 -1.35 16.75 0.47
N GLY A 132 -2.31 17.61 0.81
CA GLY A 132 -3.29 18.12 -0.14
C GLY A 132 -4.14 16.98 -0.68
N ASP A 133 -4.13 16.79 -1.99
CA ASP A 133 -4.83 15.70 -2.65
C ASP A 133 -3.96 14.44 -2.80
N LEU A 134 -2.73 14.49 -2.32
CA LEU A 134 -1.83 13.35 -2.36
C LEU A 134 -2.11 12.42 -1.18
N PHE A 135 -2.48 11.20 -1.49
CA PHE A 135 -2.79 10.15 -0.51
C PHE A 135 -1.69 9.08 -0.56
N LYS A 136 -1.06 8.82 0.57
CA LYS A 136 0.00 7.81 0.67
C LYS A 136 -0.35 6.78 1.72
N VAL A 137 -0.08 5.53 1.39
CA VAL A 137 -0.09 4.44 2.38
C VAL A 137 1.33 3.91 2.46
N ARG A 138 1.88 3.86 3.66
CA ARG A 138 3.22 3.38 3.91
C ARG A 138 3.18 2.19 4.85
N VAL A 139 3.74 1.09 4.40
CA VAL A 139 3.75 -0.16 5.14
C VAL A 139 5.19 -0.54 5.41
N GLY A 140 5.54 -0.74 6.67
CA GLY A 140 6.90 -1.12 7.06
C GLY A 140 6.95 -2.54 7.60
N PHE A 141 7.99 -3.27 7.25
CA PHE A 141 8.23 -4.62 7.75
C PHE A 141 9.66 -4.77 8.23
N PRO A 142 9.90 -5.59 9.28
CA PRO A 142 11.27 -5.90 9.67
C PRO A 142 11.96 -6.70 8.57
N VAL A 143 13.19 -6.33 8.27
CA VAL A 143 14.02 -7.08 7.32
C VAL A 143 14.53 -8.32 7.99
N LYS A 144 14.41 -9.46 7.30
CA LYS A 144 14.95 -10.70 7.78
C LYS A 144 16.46 -10.69 7.56
N LYS A 145 17.22 -10.84 8.65
CA LYS A 145 18.67 -10.93 8.54
C LYS A 145 19.04 -12.24 7.85
N ALA A 146 19.94 -12.14 6.87
CA ALA A 146 20.47 -13.33 6.23
C ALA A 146 21.11 -14.20 7.33
N GLU A 147 20.76 -15.50 7.34
CA GLU A 147 21.43 -16.43 8.24
C GLU A 147 22.89 -16.48 7.85
N GLN A 148 23.77 -16.11 8.80
CA GLN A 148 25.18 -16.28 8.56
C GLN A 148 25.49 -17.76 8.66
N PRO A 149 26.17 -18.33 7.68
CA PRO A 149 26.63 -19.67 7.83
C PRO A 149 27.53 -19.75 9.06
N ALA A 150 27.26 -20.69 9.88
CA ALA A 150 27.98 -20.90 11.13
C ALA A 150 29.46 -21.14 10.87
#